data_25c4daca083859d10d77ab31aecf5dc3
#
_entry.id   25c4daca083859d10d77ab31aecf5dc3
#
_cell.length_a   1.000
_cell.length_b   1.000
_cell.length_c   1.000
_cell.angle_alpha   90.00
_cell.angle_beta   90.00
_cell.angle_gamma   90.00
#
_symmetry.space_group_name_H-M   'P 1'
#
loop_
_entity.id
_entity.type
_entity.pdbx_description
1 polymer ?
#
loop_
_entity_poly.entity_id
_entity_poly.type
_entity_poly.pdbx_seq_one_letter_code
_entity_poly.pdbx_strand_id
1 'polypeptide(L)'
;MIEEGEKYTNKKILKLVTNPPKDYTWLGIRCPVDVKVYDRDGKLCGVIKDNKVDSSYSDIYMNVTGTQKNVYLVGNDYTIELTGTDQGTMDYIVTEFDEDGNQTRQIAYEKVKLTNGCKYNAYV
;
A
#
# COMPACT_ATOMS: atom_id res chain seq x y z
N MET A 1 -9.54 22.93 9.45
CA MET A 1 -9.29 22.63 8.98
C MET A 1 -9.13 22.34 8.94
N ILE A 2 -8.93 22.20 9.17
CA ILE A 2 -8.57 21.88 8.84
C ILE A 2 -8.60 22.16 8.79
N GLU A 3 -8.22 22.21 8.89
CA GLU A 3 -8.10 22.34 8.48
C GLU A 3 -7.88 22.37 8.46
N GLU A 4 -7.62 22.45 8.54
CA GLU A 4 -7.34 22.41 8.31
C GLU A 4 -6.91 22.06 8.37
N GLY A 5 -6.60 21.89 8.57
CA GLY A 5 -6.08 21.48 8.35
C GLY A 5 -5.79 21.19 8.43
N GLU A 6 -5.06 21.17 8.12
CA GLU A 6 -4.77 20.83 8.01
C GLU A 6 -4.13 20.39 8.40
N LYS A 7 -3.58 19.98 8.54
CA LYS A 7 -2.75 19.44 8.77
C LYS A 7 -2.45 18.60 8.23
N TYR A 8 -1.57 18.27 7.66
CA TYR A 8 -1.39 17.42 6.98
C TYR A 8 -0.71 16.89 6.55
N THR A 9 -0.01 17.33 6.80
CA THR A 9 0.61 16.29 6.38
C THR A 9 0.20 15.71 5.17
N ASN A 10 0.25 15.02 4.80
CA ASN A 10 -0.32 14.36 3.78
C ASN A 10 -1.71 14.80 3.50
N LYS A 11 -1.82 15.88 2.78
CA LYS A 11 -3.08 16.52 2.54
C LYS A 11 -4.08 15.68 1.81
N LYS A 12 -3.61 14.87 0.89
CA LYS A 12 -4.50 14.06 0.16
C LYS A 12 -5.18 13.05 1.00
N ILE A 13 -4.43 12.43 1.86
CA ILE A 13 -5.01 11.48 2.77
C ILE A 13 -5.97 12.17 3.70
N LEU A 14 -5.61 13.36 4.14
CA LEU A 14 -6.51 14.10 4.98
C LEU A 14 -7.83 14.40 4.32
N LYS A 15 -7.82 14.62 3.02
CA LYS A 15 -9.07 14.82 2.33
C LYS A 15 -9.94 13.60 2.33
N LEU A 16 -9.35 12.45 2.24
CA LEU A 16 -10.11 11.24 2.34
C LEU A 16 -10.77 11.12 3.69
N VAL A 17 -10.21 11.76 4.66
CA VAL A 17 -10.66 11.64 6.00
C VAL A 17 -11.78 12.59 6.37
N THR A 18 -12.22 13.43 5.46
CA THR A 18 -13.46 14.16 5.71
C THR A 18 -14.59 13.17 5.92
N ASN A 19 -14.46 11.99 5.32
CA ASN A 19 -15.28 10.84 5.65
C ASN A 19 -14.31 9.75 6.03
N PRO A 20 -13.93 9.67 7.30
CA PRO A 20 -12.87 8.74 7.69
C PRO A 20 -13.21 7.33 7.29
N PRO A 21 -12.24 6.60 6.77
CA PRO A 21 -12.47 5.19 6.49
C PRO A 21 -12.76 4.48 7.79
N LYS A 22 -13.49 3.39 7.71
CA LYS A 22 -13.79 2.62 8.91
C LYS A 22 -12.55 1.99 9.45
N ASP A 23 -11.91 1.20 8.63
CA ASP A 23 -10.64 0.58 8.97
C ASP A 23 -9.78 0.70 7.75
N TYR A 24 -8.52 0.96 7.94
CA TYR A 24 -7.63 0.91 6.79
C TYR A 24 -6.31 0.25 7.14
N THR A 25 -5.64 -0.24 6.11
CA THR A 25 -4.36 -0.90 6.20
C THR A 25 -3.38 -0.16 5.31
N TRP A 26 -2.23 0.14 5.86
CA TRP A 26 -1.14 0.75 5.12
C TRP A 26 -0.08 -0.31 4.86
N LEU A 27 0.27 -0.50 3.60
CA LEU A 27 1.35 -1.38 3.20
C LEU A 27 2.54 -0.54 2.80
N GLY A 28 3.64 -0.72 3.48
CA GLY A 28 4.90 -0.08 3.14
C GLY A 28 5.84 -1.11 2.54
N ILE A 29 6.25 -0.91 1.28
CA ILE A 29 7.04 -1.89 0.55
C ILE A 29 8.29 -1.22 0.04
N ARG A 30 9.45 -1.73 0.44
CA ARG A 30 10.73 -1.21 0.00
C ARG A 30 11.41 -2.22 -0.91
N CYS A 31 12.09 -1.68 -1.92
CA CYS A 31 13.00 -2.40 -2.80
C CYS A 31 12.40 -2.96 -4.05
N PRO A 32 13.17 -3.61 -4.89
CA PRO A 32 12.88 -3.77 -6.31
C PRO A 32 11.74 -4.75 -6.58
N VAL A 33 10.52 -4.27 -6.41
CA VAL A 33 9.32 -5.06 -6.72
C VAL A 33 8.32 -4.21 -7.48
N ASP A 34 7.58 -4.86 -8.35
CA ASP A 34 6.35 -4.33 -8.91
C ASP A 34 5.19 -4.84 -8.05
N VAL A 35 4.15 -4.04 -7.92
CA VAL A 35 3.01 -4.34 -7.05
C VAL A 35 1.73 -4.35 -7.86
N LYS A 36 0.94 -5.40 -7.69
CA LYS A 36 -0.42 -5.44 -8.21
C LYS A 36 -1.37 -5.75 -7.08
N VAL A 37 -2.49 -5.04 -7.05
CA VAL A 37 -3.50 -5.23 -6.01
C VAL A 37 -4.79 -5.68 -6.67
N TYR A 38 -5.33 -6.78 -6.16
CA TYR A 38 -6.58 -7.36 -6.64
C TYR A 38 -7.63 -7.29 -5.52
N ASP A 39 -8.87 -6.99 -5.88
CA ASP A 39 -9.95 -6.99 -4.91
C ASP A 39 -10.47 -8.42 -4.67
N ARG A 40 -11.54 -8.53 -3.87
CA ARG A 40 -12.10 -9.85 -3.51
C ARG A 40 -12.60 -10.62 -4.72
N ASP A 41 -12.97 -9.93 -5.77
CA ASP A 41 -13.49 -10.57 -6.98
C ASP A 41 -12.38 -10.93 -7.97
N GLY A 42 -11.13 -10.69 -7.57
CA GLY A 42 -9.99 -10.95 -8.44
C GLY A 42 -9.76 -9.86 -9.47
N LYS A 43 -10.43 -8.71 -9.32
CA LYS A 43 -10.27 -7.60 -10.26
C LYS A 43 -9.03 -6.80 -9.89
N LEU A 44 -8.21 -6.51 -10.87
CA LEU A 44 -7.02 -5.67 -10.68
C LEU A 44 -7.47 -4.24 -10.41
N CYS A 45 -7.09 -3.71 -9.26
CA CYS A 45 -7.51 -2.38 -8.85
C CYS A 45 -6.36 -1.42 -8.54
N GLY A 46 -5.12 -1.87 -8.63
CA GLY A 46 -3.97 -0.99 -8.44
C GLY A 46 -2.69 -1.61 -8.98
N VAL A 47 -1.82 -0.78 -9.53
CA VAL A 47 -0.53 -1.22 -10.08
C VAL A 47 0.54 -0.19 -9.76
N ILE A 48 1.69 -0.66 -9.28
CA ILE A 48 2.92 0.13 -9.21
C ILE A 48 3.96 -0.65 -9.99
N LYS A 49 4.43 -0.06 -11.06
CA LYS A 49 5.41 -0.70 -11.94
C LYS A 49 6.55 0.24 -12.22
N ASP A 50 7.77 -0.28 -12.20
CA ASP A 50 8.97 0.51 -12.43
C ASP A 50 9.02 1.73 -11.50
N ASN A 51 8.63 1.51 -10.25
CA ASN A 51 8.60 2.52 -9.20
C ASN A 51 7.66 3.69 -9.51
N LYS A 52 6.61 3.44 -10.27
CA LYS A 52 5.60 4.45 -10.61
C LYS A 52 4.21 3.90 -10.45
N VAL A 53 3.34 4.71 -9.87
CA VAL A 53 1.93 4.37 -9.76
C VAL A 53 1.27 4.50 -11.13
N ASP A 54 0.53 3.49 -11.52
CA ASP A 54 -0.23 3.53 -12.77
C ASP A 54 -1.52 4.30 -12.52
N SER A 55 -1.63 5.47 -13.13
CA SER A 55 -2.76 6.36 -12.93
C SER A 55 -4.06 5.87 -13.56
N SER A 56 -4.01 4.78 -14.33
CA SER A 56 -5.23 4.17 -14.88
C SER A 56 -6.09 3.52 -13.80
N TYR A 57 -5.50 3.26 -12.63
CA TYR A 57 -6.20 2.64 -11.51
C TYR A 57 -6.33 3.64 -10.38
N SER A 58 -7.55 3.93 -9.99
CA SER A 58 -7.82 4.95 -8.96
C SER A 58 -8.71 4.45 -7.83
N ASP A 59 -8.99 3.16 -7.78
CA ASP A 59 -9.89 2.61 -6.76
C ASP A 59 -9.24 2.59 -5.37
N ILE A 60 -7.92 2.58 -5.31
CA ILE A 60 -7.20 2.60 -4.05
C ILE A 60 -6.13 3.68 -4.11
N TYR A 61 -5.74 4.16 -2.94
CA TYR A 61 -4.70 5.18 -2.89
C TYR A 61 -3.32 4.55 -2.80
N MET A 62 -2.43 4.95 -3.68
CA MET A 62 -1.05 4.48 -3.71
C MET A 62 -0.13 5.63 -4.01
N ASN A 63 1.07 5.59 -3.48
CA ASN A 63 2.12 6.53 -3.87
C ASN A 63 3.49 5.86 -3.78
N VAL A 64 4.47 6.52 -4.34
CA VAL A 64 5.86 6.09 -4.27
C VAL A 64 6.67 7.27 -3.75
N THR A 65 7.45 7.01 -2.70
CA THR A 65 8.34 8.00 -2.12
C THR A 65 9.74 7.40 -2.09
N GLY A 66 10.62 7.86 -2.97
CA GLY A 66 11.94 7.27 -3.12
C GLY A 66 11.84 5.82 -3.54
N THR A 67 12.33 4.91 -2.71
CA THR A 67 12.24 3.47 -2.99
C THR A 67 11.09 2.80 -2.25
N GLN A 68 10.32 3.55 -1.50
CA GLN A 68 9.22 3.01 -0.74
C GLN A 68 7.91 3.17 -1.50
N LYS A 69 7.21 2.06 -1.65
CA LYS A 69 5.89 2.02 -2.26
C LYS A 69 4.87 1.92 -1.14
N ASN A 70 3.84 2.74 -1.21
CA ASN A 70 2.81 2.79 -0.19
C ASN A 70 1.46 2.48 -0.81
N VAL A 71 0.72 1.58 -0.17
CA VAL A 71 -0.61 1.20 -0.59
C VAL A 71 -1.53 1.33 0.61
N TYR A 72 -2.65 2.01 0.43
CA TYR A 72 -3.63 2.24 1.49
C TYR A 72 -4.93 1.57 1.10
N LEU A 73 -5.35 0.60 1.90
CA LEU A 73 -6.52 -0.22 1.62
C LEU A 73 -7.58 0.00 2.68
N VAL A 74 -8.81 0.21 2.23
CA VAL A 74 -9.96 0.32 3.13
C VAL A 74 -10.72 -1.00 3.05
N GLY A 75 -10.98 -1.61 4.20
CA GLY A 75 -11.61 -2.92 4.26
C GLY A 75 -10.59 -4.04 4.14
N ASN A 76 -11.06 -5.20 3.72
CA ASN A 76 -10.22 -6.38 3.65
C ASN A 76 -10.52 -7.18 2.38
N ASP A 77 -9.96 -8.38 2.28
CA ASP A 77 -10.14 -9.26 1.13
C ASP A 77 -9.41 -8.78 -0.13
N TYR A 78 -8.23 -8.21 0.06
CA TYR A 78 -7.34 -7.87 -1.05
C TYR A 78 -6.24 -8.89 -1.18
N THR A 79 -5.80 -9.10 -2.41
CA THR A 79 -4.62 -9.90 -2.71
C THR A 79 -3.57 -8.99 -3.30
N ILE A 80 -2.37 -9.03 -2.75
CA ILE A 80 -1.25 -8.21 -3.21
C ILE A 80 -0.25 -9.13 -3.87
N GLU A 81 0.04 -8.88 -5.14
CA GLU A 81 1.06 -9.63 -5.86
C GLU A 81 2.32 -8.77 -5.95
N LEU A 82 3.42 -9.31 -5.48
CA LEU A 82 4.71 -8.65 -5.48
C LEU A 82 5.63 -9.42 -6.42
N THR A 83 6.14 -8.73 -7.43
CA THR A 83 7.03 -9.36 -8.41
C THR A 83 8.41 -8.71 -8.31
N GLY A 84 9.42 -9.50 -8.00
CA GLY A 84 10.79 -9.00 -7.95
C GLY A 84 11.24 -8.53 -9.32
N THR A 85 11.86 -7.36 -9.38
CA THR A 85 12.37 -6.80 -10.62
C THR A 85 13.89 -6.88 -10.69
N ASP A 86 14.52 -7.26 -9.60
CA ASP A 86 15.97 -7.42 -9.53
C ASP A 86 16.30 -8.33 -8.35
N GLN A 87 17.55 -8.71 -8.27
CA GLN A 87 18.05 -9.45 -7.13
C GLN A 87 18.24 -8.49 -5.95
N GLY A 88 17.85 -8.92 -4.75
CA GLY A 88 17.99 -8.10 -3.57
C GLY A 88 17.10 -8.58 -2.45
N THR A 89 16.66 -7.64 -1.62
CA THR A 89 15.74 -7.94 -0.52
C THR A 89 14.62 -6.91 -0.49
N MET A 90 13.51 -7.30 0.10
CA MET A 90 12.34 -6.46 0.26
C MET A 90 11.96 -6.40 1.74
N ASP A 91 11.53 -5.23 2.18
CA ASP A 91 10.84 -5.09 3.45
C ASP A 91 9.37 -4.84 3.13
N TYR A 92 8.51 -5.61 3.75
CA TYR A 92 7.07 -5.51 3.54
C TYR A 92 6.41 -5.32 4.91
N ILE A 93 5.85 -4.15 5.13
CA ILE A 93 5.32 -3.76 6.43
C ILE A 93 3.83 -3.52 6.31
N VAL A 94 3.07 -4.17 7.16
CA VAL A 94 1.62 -4.04 7.21
C VAL A 94 1.27 -3.32 8.51
N THR A 95 0.59 -2.18 8.39
CA THR A 95 0.13 -1.42 9.56
C THR A 95 -1.37 -1.28 9.47
N GLU A 96 -2.08 -1.72 10.49
CA GLU A 96 -3.54 -1.66 10.55
C GLU A 96 -3.98 -0.55 11.49
N PHE A 97 -5.00 0.18 11.08
CA PHE A 97 -5.56 1.27 11.84
C PHE A 97 -7.07 1.06 12.02
N ASP A 98 -7.59 1.47 13.17
CA ASP A 98 -9.02 1.43 13.39
C ASP A 98 -9.70 2.69 12.83
N GLU A 99 -11.01 2.79 12.99
CA GLU A 99 -11.76 3.90 12.43
C GLU A 99 -11.46 5.23 13.12
N ASP A 100 -10.83 5.21 14.27
CA ASP A 100 -10.40 6.42 14.97
C ASP A 100 -8.99 6.83 14.59
N GLY A 101 -8.34 6.08 13.72
CA GLY A 101 -6.99 6.38 13.29
C GLY A 101 -5.91 5.85 14.20
N ASN A 102 -6.25 5.00 15.17
CA ASN A 102 -5.27 4.40 16.06
C ASN A 102 -4.68 3.16 15.43
N GLN A 103 -3.36 3.03 15.54
CA GLN A 103 -2.70 1.83 15.07
C GLN A 103 -3.06 0.66 15.97
N THR A 104 -3.60 -0.39 15.38
CA THR A 104 -4.00 -1.58 16.12
C THR A 104 -3.03 -2.73 15.99
N ARG A 105 -2.26 -2.75 14.88
CA ARG A 105 -1.35 -3.87 14.63
C ARG A 105 -0.32 -3.46 13.60
N GLN A 106 0.89 -4.00 13.76
CA GLN A 106 1.92 -3.85 12.74
C GLN A 106 2.72 -5.14 12.62
N ILE A 107 2.90 -5.59 11.39
CA ILE A 107 3.69 -6.78 11.10
C ILE A 107 4.73 -6.38 10.06
N ALA A 108 5.98 -6.73 10.30
CA ALA A 108 7.07 -6.46 9.38
C ALA A 108 7.69 -7.76 8.91
N TYR A 109 7.78 -7.91 7.60
CA TYR A 109 8.54 -8.98 6.96
C TYR A 109 9.79 -8.34 6.39
N GLU A 110 10.91 -8.57 7.02
CA GLU A 110 12.16 -7.90 6.68
C GLU A 110 13.09 -8.79 5.91
N LYS A 111 13.82 -8.20 4.99
CA LYS A 111 14.87 -8.87 4.22
C LYS A 111 14.37 -10.11 3.49
N VAL A 112 13.17 -10.01 2.92
CA VAL A 112 12.62 -11.08 2.09
C VAL A 112 13.43 -11.14 0.81
N LYS A 113 13.97 -12.30 0.50
CA LYS A 113 14.83 -12.46 -0.67
C LYS A 113 14.06 -12.31 -1.96
N LEU A 114 14.66 -11.56 -2.89
CA LEU A 114 14.11 -11.33 -4.20
C LEU A 114 15.07 -11.80 -5.28
N THR A 115 14.51 -12.35 -6.33
CA THR A 115 15.21 -12.56 -7.58
C THR A 115 14.34 -11.98 -8.69
N ASN A 116 14.94 -11.69 -9.84
CA ASN A 116 14.18 -11.14 -10.94
C ASN A 116 13.10 -12.13 -11.38
N GLY A 117 11.86 -11.68 -11.35
CA GLY A 117 10.71 -12.49 -11.74
C GLY A 117 10.08 -13.33 -10.64
N CYS A 118 10.66 -13.35 -9.44
CA CYS A 118 10.02 -14.10 -8.35
C CYS A 118 8.73 -13.41 -7.91
N LYS A 119 7.76 -14.18 -7.43
CA LYS A 119 6.47 -13.63 -7.04
C LYS A 119 6.11 -14.06 -5.63
N TYR A 120 5.54 -13.12 -4.90
CA TYR A 120 4.96 -13.36 -3.59
C TYR A 120 3.53 -12.86 -3.60
N ASN A 121 2.67 -13.56 -2.89
CA ASN A 121 1.29 -13.11 -2.68
C ASN A 121 1.08 -12.84 -1.21
N ALA A 122 0.44 -11.73 -0.92
CA ALA A 122 0.06 -11.37 0.43
C ALA A 122 -1.44 -11.09 0.46
N TYR A 123 -2.05 -11.35 1.59
CA TYR A 123 -3.50 -11.20 1.73
C TYR A 123 -3.80 -10.23 2.85
N VAL A 124 -4.76 -9.37 2.61
CA VAL A 124 -5.17 -8.36 3.59
C VAL A 124 -6.65 -8.51 3.92
#